data_200f8c77a9cc701d74edb3eb6c433232
#
_entry.id   200f8c77a9cc701d74edb3eb6c433232
#
_cell.length_a   1.000
_cell.length_b   1.000
_cell.length_c   1.000
_cell.angle_alpha   90.00
_cell.angle_beta   90.00
_cell.angle_gamma   90.00
#
_symmetry.space_group_name_H-M   'P 1'
#
loop_
_entity.id
_entity.type
_entity.pdbx_description
1 polymer ?
#
loop_
_entity_poly.entity_id
_entity_poly.type
_entity_poly.pdbx_seq_one_letter_code
_entity_poly.pdbx_strand_id
1 'polypeptide(L)'
;MDMAVEKRIPGVSQYGSVDPAPAEFKGDVTSWAATLCDESLPMFQRMRSVFSLRNLGSDDACLALCSGFSASSALLRHELAYVLGQMQNDTALPALIERLRDAEEHIMVRHEAAEALGAIGNLKAKPVLEEFLHDENPEVAESCEVAIDLLNWCSTSEWENAEW
;
A
#
# COMPACT_ATOMS: atom_id res chain seq x y z
N MET A 1 -22.22 1.25 -39.78
CA MET A 1 -22.45 2.28 -38.74
C MET A 1 -21.57 1.92 -37.55
N ASP A 2 -20.31 2.38 -37.61
CA ASP A 2 -19.34 2.13 -36.55
C ASP A 2 -19.78 2.93 -35.32
N MET A 3 -20.34 2.23 -34.34
CA MET A 3 -20.45 2.82 -33.00
C MET A 3 -19.03 2.88 -32.39
N ALA A 4 -18.44 4.06 -32.51
CA ALA A 4 -17.20 4.34 -31.76
C ALA A 4 -17.48 4.02 -30.29
N VAL A 5 -16.82 3.00 -29.75
CA VAL A 5 -16.85 2.68 -28.33
C VAL A 5 -16.22 3.88 -27.63
N GLU A 6 -17.04 4.68 -26.99
CA GLU A 6 -16.58 5.83 -26.21
C GLU A 6 -15.68 5.30 -25.09
N LYS A 7 -14.39 5.57 -25.22
CA LYS A 7 -13.38 5.11 -24.28
C LYS A 7 -13.59 5.88 -22.97
N ARG A 8 -14.22 5.26 -21.98
CA ARG A 8 -14.35 5.84 -20.64
C ARG A 8 -12.97 5.95 -20.01
N ILE A 9 -12.55 7.18 -19.74
CA ILE A 9 -11.37 7.44 -18.92
C ILE A 9 -11.78 7.23 -17.46
N PRO A 10 -11.12 6.36 -16.70
CA PRO A 10 -11.39 6.19 -15.27
C PRO A 10 -11.29 7.52 -14.53
N GLY A 11 -12.16 7.75 -13.58
CA GLY A 11 -12.04 8.90 -12.67
C GLY A 11 -10.77 8.78 -11.80
N VAL A 12 -10.21 9.93 -11.47
CA VAL A 12 -9.07 10.00 -10.53
C VAL A 12 -9.60 9.82 -9.11
N SER A 13 -8.92 9.00 -8.29
CA SER A 13 -9.26 8.79 -6.89
C SER A 13 -8.95 10.03 -6.04
N GLN A 14 -9.42 10.05 -4.78
CA GLN A 14 -9.07 11.11 -3.81
C GLN A 14 -7.55 11.22 -3.56
N TYR A 15 -6.79 10.20 -3.90
CA TYR A 15 -5.32 10.17 -3.81
C TYR A 15 -4.63 10.68 -5.08
N GLY A 16 -5.37 11.24 -6.04
CA GLY A 16 -4.82 11.79 -7.27
C GLY A 16 -4.36 10.75 -8.29
N SER A 17 -4.66 9.46 -8.07
CA SER A 17 -4.25 8.35 -8.93
C SER A 17 -5.44 7.69 -9.63
N VAL A 18 -5.18 7.05 -10.77
CA VAL A 18 -6.11 6.14 -11.43
C VAL A 18 -5.82 4.74 -10.92
N ASP A 19 -6.74 4.19 -10.13
CA ASP A 19 -6.56 2.89 -9.51
C ASP A 19 -6.72 1.75 -10.54
N PRO A 20 -6.00 0.63 -10.41
CA PRO A 20 -6.08 -0.50 -11.34
C PRO A 20 -7.45 -1.20 -11.33
N ALA A 21 -8.25 -1.01 -10.28
CA ALA A 21 -9.63 -1.45 -10.18
C ALA A 21 -10.47 -0.42 -9.43
N PRO A 22 -11.71 -0.14 -9.87
CA PRO A 22 -12.58 0.78 -9.14
C PRO A 22 -13.06 0.15 -7.83
N ALA A 23 -13.15 0.95 -6.78
CA ALA A 23 -13.70 0.52 -5.50
C ALA A 23 -15.11 -0.08 -5.64
N GLU A 24 -15.46 -1.04 -4.80
CA GLU A 24 -16.81 -1.59 -4.69
C GLU A 24 -17.68 -0.63 -3.87
N PHE A 25 -18.87 -0.30 -4.38
CA PHE A 25 -19.77 0.64 -3.69
C PHE A 25 -20.64 -0.01 -2.62
N LYS A 26 -20.87 -1.34 -2.74
CA LYS A 26 -21.73 -2.08 -1.82
C LYS A 26 -20.87 -2.98 -0.94
N GLY A 27 -21.09 -2.90 0.35
CA GLY A 27 -20.40 -3.74 1.32
C GLY A 27 -19.99 -2.94 2.55
N ASP A 28 -19.25 -3.61 3.38
CA ASP A 28 -18.65 -3.11 4.61
C ASP A 28 -17.25 -3.72 4.80
N VAL A 29 -16.56 -3.33 5.85
CA VAL A 29 -15.20 -3.84 6.15
C VAL A 29 -15.18 -5.38 6.17
N THR A 30 -16.17 -6.01 6.78
CA THR A 30 -16.22 -7.48 6.92
C THR A 30 -16.35 -8.17 5.56
N SER A 31 -17.28 -7.69 4.71
CA SER A 31 -17.51 -8.27 3.39
C SER A 31 -16.34 -8.02 2.44
N TRP A 32 -15.73 -6.84 2.48
CA TRP A 32 -14.55 -6.53 1.67
C TRP A 32 -13.32 -7.30 2.12
N ALA A 33 -13.12 -7.47 3.44
CA ALA A 33 -12.05 -8.31 3.96
C ALA A 33 -12.19 -9.77 3.51
N ALA A 34 -13.42 -10.31 3.56
CA ALA A 34 -13.71 -11.65 3.08
C ALA A 34 -13.41 -11.80 1.57
N THR A 35 -13.83 -10.85 0.75
CA THR A 35 -13.55 -10.85 -0.71
C THR A 35 -12.05 -10.73 -0.98
N LEU A 36 -11.34 -9.85 -0.28
CA LEU A 36 -9.90 -9.67 -0.40
C LEU A 36 -9.14 -10.98 -0.14
N CYS A 37 -9.50 -11.70 0.90
CA CYS A 37 -8.83 -12.93 1.35
C CYS A 37 -9.28 -14.19 0.61
N ASP A 38 -10.32 -14.15 -0.22
CA ASP A 38 -10.82 -15.32 -0.94
C ASP A 38 -9.99 -15.59 -2.19
N GLU A 39 -9.09 -16.58 -2.09
CA GLU A 39 -8.21 -17.01 -3.19
C GLU A 39 -8.96 -17.61 -4.40
N SER A 40 -10.24 -17.97 -4.25
CA SER A 40 -11.06 -18.50 -5.34
C SER A 40 -11.62 -17.42 -6.25
N LEU A 41 -11.62 -16.16 -5.80
CA LEU A 41 -12.18 -15.04 -6.55
C LEU A 41 -11.16 -14.45 -7.56
N PRO A 42 -11.65 -13.90 -8.68
CA PRO A 42 -10.80 -13.21 -9.64
C PRO A 42 -10.05 -12.03 -8.98
N MET A 43 -8.80 -11.85 -9.37
CA MET A 43 -7.93 -10.79 -8.84
C MET A 43 -8.58 -9.41 -8.93
N PHE A 44 -9.29 -9.10 -10.01
CA PHE A 44 -9.98 -7.82 -10.18
C PHE A 44 -11.01 -7.55 -9.06
N GLN A 45 -11.77 -8.58 -8.65
CA GLN A 45 -12.75 -8.43 -7.56
C GLN A 45 -12.04 -8.21 -6.21
N ARG A 46 -10.94 -8.93 -5.97
CA ARG A 46 -10.12 -8.79 -4.76
C ARG A 46 -9.51 -7.38 -4.69
N MET A 47 -8.97 -6.89 -5.80
CA MET A 47 -8.45 -5.52 -5.93
C MET A 47 -9.52 -4.46 -5.66
N ARG A 48 -10.75 -4.63 -6.14
CA ARG A 48 -11.84 -3.71 -5.84
C ARG A 48 -12.06 -3.56 -4.33
N SER A 49 -11.99 -4.66 -3.59
CA SER A 49 -12.10 -4.64 -2.12
C SER A 49 -10.92 -3.91 -1.46
N VAL A 50 -9.70 -4.04 -2.01
CA VAL A 50 -8.53 -3.26 -1.54
C VAL A 50 -8.84 -1.76 -1.60
N PHE A 51 -9.33 -1.27 -2.73
CA PHE A 51 -9.61 0.16 -2.90
C PHE A 51 -10.84 0.63 -2.10
N SER A 52 -11.81 -0.24 -1.87
CA SER A 52 -12.94 0.06 -0.97
C SER A 52 -12.46 0.28 0.47
N LEU A 53 -11.61 -0.62 0.97
CA LEU A 53 -11.01 -0.52 2.30
C LEU A 53 -10.11 0.71 2.43
N ARG A 54 -9.25 0.97 1.44
CA ARG A 54 -8.41 2.17 1.41
C ARG A 54 -9.26 3.44 1.50
N ASN A 55 -10.30 3.55 0.67
CA ASN A 55 -11.15 4.74 0.60
C ASN A 55 -11.97 4.96 1.88
N LEU A 56 -12.29 3.90 2.62
CA LEU A 56 -12.93 4.01 3.93
C LEU A 56 -11.99 4.63 4.97
N GLY A 57 -10.71 4.28 4.96
CA GLY A 57 -9.64 4.94 5.72
C GLY A 57 -9.65 4.71 7.23
N SER A 58 -10.53 3.84 7.76
CA SER A 58 -10.61 3.55 9.20
C SER A 58 -9.51 2.58 9.66
N ASP A 59 -9.27 2.52 10.98
CA ASP A 59 -8.34 1.54 11.56
C ASP A 59 -8.78 0.10 11.27
N ASP A 60 -10.09 -0.18 11.32
CA ASP A 60 -10.62 -1.51 10.99
C ASP A 60 -10.38 -1.86 9.51
N ALA A 61 -10.50 -0.89 8.60
CA ALA A 61 -10.17 -1.08 7.19
C ALA A 61 -8.67 -1.31 6.99
N CYS A 62 -7.83 -0.60 7.72
CA CYS A 62 -6.39 -0.80 7.71
C CYS A 62 -6.01 -2.21 8.19
N LEU A 63 -6.59 -2.68 9.29
CA LEU A 63 -6.38 -4.05 9.78
C LEU A 63 -6.88 -5.11 8.78
N ALA A 64 -8.02 -4.85 8.13
CA ALA A 64 -8.55 -5.74 7.10
C ALA A 64 -7.58 -5.85 5.90
N LEU A 65 -6.97 -4.74 5.45
CA LEU A 65 -5.94 -4.75 4.42
C LEU A 65 -4.70 -5.54 4.88
N CYS A 66 -4.25 -5.35 6.12
CA CYS A 66 -3.12 -6.10 6.67
C CYS A 66 -3.37 -7.62 6.68
N SER A 67 -4.61 -8.07 6.89
CA SER A 67 -4.95 -9.49 6.82
C SER A 67 -4.74 -10.11 5.43
N GLY A 68 -4.78 -9.27 4.38
CA GLY A 68 -4.53 -9.68 3.00
C GLY A 68 -3.08 -10.08 2.69
N PHE A 69 -2.12 -9.79 3.58
CA PHE A 69 -0.73 -10.20 3.37
C PHE A 69 -0.51 -11.72 3.40
N SER A 70 -1.50 -12.49 3.82
CA SER A 70 -1.50 -13.95 3.68
C SER A 70 -1.78 -14.44 2.25
N ALA A 71 -2.15 -13.54 1.31
CA ALA A 71 -2.43 -13.91 -0.07
C ALA A 71 -1.21 -14.52 -0.77
N SER A 72 -1.44 -15.50 -1.64
CA SER A 72 -0.39 -16.13 -2.43
C SER A 72 0.21 -15.21 -3.51
N SER A 73 -0.58 -14.24 -4.00
CA SER A 73 -0.16 -13.30 -5.04
C SER A 73 0.77 -12.22 -4.51
N ALA A 74 2.01 -12.18 -4.98
CA ALA A 74 2.95 -11.10 -4.69
C ALA A 74 2.46 -9.75 -5.22
N LEU A 75 1.77 -9.73 -6.37
CA LEU A 75 1.15 -8.51 -6.89
C LEU A 75 0.13 -7.92 -5.92
N LEU A 76 -0.72 -8.77 -5.35
CA LEU A 76 -1.72 -8.30 -4.39
C LEU A 76 -1.05 -7.80 -3.09
N ARG A 77 -0.05 -8.52 -2.58
CA ARG A 77 0.68 -8.09 -1.39
C ARG A 77 1.43 -6.76 -1.61
N HIS A 78 2.00 -6.56 -2.80
CA HIS A 78 2.60 -5.28 -3.20
C HIS A 78 1.55 -4.16 -3.17
N GLU A 79 0.40 -4.36 -3.80
CA GLU A 79 -0.68 -3.38 -3.83
C GLU A 79 -1.21 -3.05 -2.42
N LEU A 80 -1.27 -4.05 -1.53
CA LEU A 80 -1.63 -3.84 -0.12
C LEU A 80 -0.63 -2.91 0.58
N ALA A 81 0.66 -3.13 0.39
CA ALA A 81 1.68 -2.26 0.98
C ALA A 81 1.56 -0.82 0.44
N TYR A 82 1.36 -0.67 -0.87
CA TYR A 82 1.15 0.63 -1.51
C TYR A 82 -0.05 1.39 -0.93
N VAL A 83 -1.22 0.77 -0.86
CA VAL A 83 -2.42 1.45 -0.34
C VAL A 83 -2.33 1.75 1.16
N LEU A 84 -1.65 0.91 1.93
CA LEU A 84 -1.39 1.17 3.35
C LEU A 84 -0.50 2.40 3.54
N GLY A 85 0.49 2.60 2.65
CA GLY A 85 1.29 3.82 2.59
C GLY A 85 0.43 5.06 2.28
N GLN A 86 -0.49 4.95 1.30
CA GLN A 86 -1.42 6.03 0.96
C GLN A 86 -2.34 6.40 2.13
N MET A 87 -2.77 5.44 2.94
CA MET A 87 -3.65 5.66 4.09
C MET A 87 -2.95 6.41 5.24
N GLN A 88 -1.63 6.36 5.31
CA GLN A 88 -0.82 7.00 6.36
C GLN A 88 -1.32 6.66 7.78
N ASN A 89 -1.76 5.42 8.00
CA ASN A 89 -2.32 4.95 9.26
C ASN A 89 -1.29 4.11 10.02
N ASP A 90 -0.93 4.55 11.22
CA ASP A 90 0.05 3.88 12.09
C ASP A 90 -0.30 2.42 12.43
N THR A 91 -1.57 2.05 12.34
CA THR A 91 -2.05 0.67 12.56
C THR A 91 -1.39 -0.33 11.61
N ALA A 92 -0.93 0.12 10.42
CA ALA A 92 -0.24 -0.73 9.44
C ALA A 92 1.22 -1.03 9.78
N LEU A 93 1.86 -0.25 10.66
CA LEU A 93 3.31 -0.37 10.91
C LEU A 93 3.78 -1.79 11.23
N PRO A 94 3.14 -2.56 12.16
CA PRO A 94 3.62 -3.91 12.48
C PRO A 94 3.59 -4.85 11.27
N ALA A 95 2.55 -4.79 10.45
CA ALA A 95 2.41 -5.65 9.28
C ALA A 95 3.42 -5.31 8.18
N LEU A 96 3.66 -4.03 7.93
CA LEU A 96 4.65 -3.57 6.95
C LEU A 96 6.09 -3.90 7.39
N ILE A 97 6.39 -3.74 8.68
CA ILE A 97 7.69 -4.13 9.26
C ILE A 97 7.92 -5.64 9.09
N GLU A 98 6.89 -6.44 9.32
CA GLU A 98 6.97 -7.89 9.11
C GLU A 98 7.28 -8.23 7.65
N ARG A 99 6.62 -7.57 6.69
CA ARG A 99 6.89 -7.79 5.24
C ARG A 99 8.31 -7.39 4.86
N LEU A 100 8.82 -6.26 5.35
CA LEU A 100 10.19 -5.84 5.07
C LEU A 100 11.22 -6.81 5.64
N ARG A 101 11.00 -7.34 6.85
CA ARG A 101 11.92 -8.26 7.54
C ARG A 101 11.87 -9.69 7.02
N ASP A 102 10.80 -10.09 6.35
CA ASP A 102 10.66 -11.45 5.81
C ASP A 102 11.60 -11.64 4.61
N ALA A 103 12.70 -12.35 4.81
CA ALA A 103 13.68 -12.63 3.76
C ALA A 103 13.11 -13.51 2.62
N GLU A 104 12.03 -14.26 2.88
CA GLU A 104 11.36 -15.09 1.87
C GLU A 104 10.27 -14.33 1.11
N GLU A 105 9.97 -13.09 1.52
CA GLU A 105 9.00 -12.27 0.82
C GLU A 105 9.56 -11.79 -0.52
N HIS A 106 8.67 -11.61 -1.50
CA HIS A 106 9.04 -11.14 -2.82
C HIS A 106 9.64 -9.72 -2.77
N ILE A 107 10.72 -9.48 -3.52
CA ILE A 107 11.45 -8.19 -3.53
C ILE A 107 10.51 -7.02 -3.75
N MET A 108 9.54 -7.12 -4.70
CA MET A 108 8.59 -6.05 -4.97
C MET A 108 7.67 -5.73 -3.79
N VAL A 109 7.41 -6.68 -2.90
CA VAL A 109 6.61 -6.46 -1.68
C VAL A 109 7.48 -5.83 -0.59
N ARG A 110 8.73 -6.28 -0.45
CA ARG A 110 9.67 -5.75 0.53
C ARG A 110 10.01 -4.29 0.25
N HIS A 111 10.31 -3.93 -1.01
CA HIS A 111 10.59 -2.54 -1.35
C HIS A 111 9.38 -1.64 -1.11
N GLU A 112 8.19 -2.10 -1.52
CA GLU A 112 6.96 -1.33 -1.32
C GLU A 112 6.61 -1.16 0.17
N ALA A 113 6.89 -2.19 0.98
CA ALA A 113 6.73 -2.08 2.43
C ALA A 113 7.67 -1.02 3.04
N ALA A 114 8.91 -0.92 2.55
CA ALA A 114 9.85 0.14 2.98
C ALA A 114 9.33 1.53 2.59
N GLU A 115 8.87 1.71 1.36
CA GLU A 115 8.31 2.99 0.89
C GLU A 115 7.04 3.37 1.66
N ALA A 116 6.16 2.41 1.93
CA ALA A 116 4.95 2.62 2.73
C ALA A 116 5.28 3.05 4.17
N LEU A 117 6.31 2.48 4.79
CA LEU A 117 6.78 2.88 6.12
C LEU A 117 7.26 4.34 6.12
N GLY A 118 7.94 4.77 5.07
CA GLY A 118 8.31 6.18 4.86
C GLY A 118 7.09 7.08 4.68
N ALA A 119 6.14 6.67 3.82
CA ALA A 119 4.92 7.43 3.51
C ALA A 119 3.99 7.62 4.71
N ILE A 120 3.92 6.65 5.64
CA ILE A 120 3.17 6.79 6.90
C ILE A 120 3.75 7.91 7.77
N GLY A 121 5.05 8.15 7.68
CA GLY A 121 5.66 9.29 8.36
C GLY A 121 5.96 9.08 9.85
N ASN A 122 5.82 7.87 10.39
CA ASN A 122 6.08 7.60 11.79
C ASN A 122 7.55 7.25 12.04
N LEU A 123 8.23 8.07 12.84
CA LEU A 123 9.67 7.90 13.15
C LEU A 123 10.01 6.55 13.80
N LYS A 124 9.04 5.84 14.36
CA LYS A 124 9.25 4.47 14.88
C LYS A 124 9.67 3.47 13.80
N ALA A 125 9.39 3.77 12.51
CA ALA A 125 9.84 2.94 11.40
C ALA A 125 11.34 3.10 11.09
N LYS A 126 11.96 4.22 11.47
CA LYS A 126 13.33 4.54 11.10
C LYS A 126 14.35 3.46 11.51
N PRO A 127 14.35 2.93 12.74
CA PRO A 127 15.32 1.90 13.12
C PRO A 127 15.25 0.63 12.26
N VAL A 128 14.05 0.21 11.87
CA VAL A 128 13.90 -0.97 11.02
C VAL A 128 14.33 -0.69 9.57
N LEU A 129 14.08 0.50 9.05
CA LEU A 129 14.58 0.89 7.72
C LEU A 129 16.12 0.93 7.70
N GLU A 130 16.75 1.40 8.77
CA GLU A 130 18.22 1.41 8.92
C GLU A 130 18.82 -0.01 8.92
N GLU A 131 18.11 -1.04 9.40
CA GLU A 131 18.55 -2.44 9.34
C GLU A 131 18.77 -2.92 7.88
N PHE A 132 18.05 -2.36 6.91
CA PHE A 132 18.02 -2.81 5.51
C PHE A 132 18.70 -1.86 4.52
N LEU A 133 19.42 -0.83 4.98
CA LEU A 133 20.21 0.08 4.11
C LEU A 133 21.26 -0.64 3.27
N HIS A 134 21.67 -1.84 3.67
CA HIS A 134 22.63 -2.67 2.98
C HIS A 134 22.06 -4.04 2.62
N ASP A 135 20.74 -4.09 2.36
CA ASP A 135 20.09 -5.32 1.87
C ASP A 135 20.78 -5.79 0.58
N GLU A 136 20.86 -7.10 0.38
CA GLU A 136 21.46 -7.69 -0.83
C GLU A 136 20.70 -7.33 -2.11
N ASN A 137 19.42 -6.97 -1.99
CA ASN A 137 18.59 -6.52 -3.09
C ASN A 137 18.63 -4.99 -3.15
N PRO A 138 19.19 -4.38 -4.20
CA PRO A 138 19.31 -2.93 -4.32
C PRO A 138 17.97 -2.20 -4.20
N GLU A 139 16.89 -2.78 -4.74
CA GLU A 139 15.55 -2.21 -4.70
C GLU A 139 15.07 -2.01 -3.26
N VAL A 140 15.37 -2.95 -2.37
CA VAL A 140 15.03 -2.85 -0.94
C VAL A 140 15.91 -1.82 -0.24
N ALA A 141 17.23 -1.87 -0.49
CA ALA A 141 18.17 -0.93 0.13
C ALA A 141 17.87 0.53 -0.25
N GLU A 142 17.66 0.80 -1.53
CA GLU A 142 17.34 2.13 -2.06
C GLU A 142 16.00 2.64 -1.54
N SER A 143 14.97 1.79 -1.48
CA SER A 143 13.67 2.16 -0.91
C SER A 143 13.76 2.50 0.59
N CYS A 144 14.61 1.80 1.34
CA CYS A 144 14.89 2.14 2.74
C CYS A 144 15.60 3.49 2.86
N GLU A 145 16.58 3.77 2.00
CA GLU A 145 17.27 5.07 1.96
C GLU A 145 16.27 6.21 1.70
N VAL A 146 15.45 6.09 0.65
CA VAL A 146 14.43 7.10 0.30
C VAL A 146 13.43 7.29 1.44
N ALA A 147 12.97 6.19 2.07
CA ALA A 147 12.02 6.26 3.18
C ALA A 147 12.63 6.99 4.40
N ILE A 148 13.88 6.73 4.72
CA ILE A 148 14.60 7.41 5.82
C ILE A 148 14.75 8.90 5.51
N ASP A 149 15.14 9.24 4.27
CA ASP A 149 15.28 10.63 3.85
C ASP A 149 13.96 11.37 3.92
N LEU A 150 12.85 10.74 3.50
CA LEU A 150 11.51 11.30 3.64
C LEU A 150 11.15 11.55 5.11
N LEU A 151 11.40 10.58 6.00
CA LEU A 151 11.14 10.72 7.44
C LEU A 151 11.96 11.86 8.05
N ASN A 152 13.24 11.98 7.67
CA ASN A 152 14.10 13.06 8.13
C ASN A 152 13.62 14.42 7.61
N TRP A 153 13.25 14.51 6.34
CA TRP A 153 12.76 15.73 5.71
C TRP A 153 11.43 16.19 6.32
N CYS A 154 10.49 15.28 6.56
CA CYS A 154 9.22 15.57 7.23
C CYS A 154 9.39 16.06 8.68
N SER A 155 10.56 15.83 9.30
CA SER A 155 10.87 16.38 10.63
C SER A 155 11.33 17.84 10.58
N THR A 156 11.60 18.39 9.39
CA THR A 156 11.91 19.80 9.16
C THR A 156 10.63 20.57 8.86
N SER A 157 10.69 21.92 8.77
CA SER A 157 9.55 22.75 8.33
C SER A 157 9.43 22.88 6.81
N GLU A 158 10.31 22.27 6.04
CA GLU A 158 10.33 22.40 4.57
C GLU A 158 9.12 21.74 3.90
N TRP A 159 8.58 20.68 4.49
CA TRP A 159 7.41 19.95 3.99
C TRP A 159 6.14 20.81 3.91
N GLU A 160 6.04 21.89 4.73
CA GLU A 160 4.86 22.80 4.74
C GLU A 160 4.66 23.52 3.40
N ASN A 161 5.73 23.61 2.59
CA ASN A 161 5.72 24.28 1.28
C ASN A 161 5.83 23.29 0.11
N ALA A 162 5.75 21.98 0.38
CA ALA A 162 5.87 20.96 -0.65
C ALA A 162 4.58 20.82 -1.47
N GLU A 163 4.75 20.62 -2.77
CA GLU A 163 3.68 20.15 -3.67
C GLU A 163 3.82 18.64 -3.85
N TRP A 164 2.71 17.91 -3.63
CA TRP A 164 2.65 16.45 -3.70
C TRP A 164 1.92 15.98 -4.96
#